data_68a4e38338e63e0b28416dbdcdb70649
#
_entry.id   68a4e38338e63e0b28416dbdcdb70649
#
_cell.length_a   1.000
_cell.length_b   1.000
_cell.length_c   1.000
_cell.angle_alpha   90.00
_cell.angle_beta   90.00
_cell.angle_gamma   90.00
#
_symmetry.space_group_name_H-M   'P 1'
#
loop_
_entity.id
_entity.type
_entity.pdbx_description
1 polymer ?
#
loop_
_entity_poly.entity_id
_entity_poly.type
_entity_poly.pdbx_seq_one_letter_code
_entity_poly.pdbx_strand_id
1 'polypeptide(L)'
;NRTISTDFEDLLKNGHFSWIIPYVKKHEDLDILIGRNKSMEFCSVYRGLSRILRIYRPISKKQKYGNFKWDAADKYIAMYSDPKVSLEQLCEDDIEKVRRQIEKTPEFTRYYKEEIATEAGSEGFYQNAIQRKYGLLSESTSALVIVDKEAVIGYDGGQSEKGQRFNSEREYYKNAKNDLQKKYPKDFGKADENGILGNELDLIVLDKDGYIHLMELKKGSNTSGIYMSPFQIGLYHRLFKS
;
A
#
# COMPACT_ATOMS: atom_id res chain seq x y z
N ASN A 1 -0.73 13.60 12.82
CA ASN A 1 -2.10 13.79 12.39
C ASN A 1 -2.24 13.31 10.94
N ARG A 2 -3.08 12.32 10.69
CA ARG A 2 -3.37 11.77 9.35
C ARG A 2 -4.66 12.31 8.74
N THR A 3 -5.34 13.22 9.44
CA THR A 3 -6.59 13.83 8.96
C THR A 3 -6.28 14.73 7.77
N ILE A 4 -7.01 14.53 6.68
CA ILE A 4 -6.96 15.42 5.51
C ILE A 4 -7.62 16.76 5.87
N SER A 5 -7.32 17.79 5.09
CA SER A 5 -7.94 19.10 5.25
C SER A 5 -9.38 19.12 4.77
N THR A 6 -10.15 20.08 5.25
CA THR A 6 -11.56 20.29 4.84
C THR A 6 -11.67 20.49 3.34
N ASP A 7 -10.78 21.30 2.74
CA ASP A 7 -10.77 21.54 1.29
C ASP A 7 -10.55 20.26 0.47
N PHE A 8 -9.66 19.36 0.97
CA PHE A 8 -9.43 18.09 0.28
C PHE A 8 -10.61 17.13 0.46
N GLU A 9 -11.21 17.15 1.64
CA GLU A 9 -12.42 16.37 1.92
C GLU A 9 -13.59 16.86 1.04
N ASP A 10 -13.77 18.19 0.90
CA ASP A 10 -14.81 18.76 0.06
C ASP A 10 -14.61 18.46 -1.41
N LEU A 11 -13.37 18.49 -1.90
CA LEU A 11 -13.02 18.09 -3.27
C LEU A 11 -13.46 16.65 -3.60
N LEU A 12 -13.36 15.74 -2.61
CA LEU A 12 -13.75 14.33 -2.77
C LEU A 12 -15.24 14.07 -2.51
N LYS A 13 -15.93 14.92 -1.74
CA LYS A 13 -17.36 14.74 -1.41
C LYS A 13 -18.29 15.49 -2.36
N ASN A 14 -17.97 16.73 -2.66
CA ASN A 14 -18.85 17.67 -3.35
C ASN A 14 -18.20 18.27 -4.61
N GLY A 15 -16.90 18.19 -4.73
CA GLY A 15 -16.13 18.79 -5.81
C GLY A 15 -15.95 17.88 -7.01
N HIS A 16 -14.97 18.24 -7.86
CA HIS A 16 -14.69 17.58 -9.14
C HIS A 16 -14.42 16.06 -9.00
N PHE A 17 -13.90 15.58 -7.88
CA PHE A 17 -13.58 14.18 -7.65
C PHE A 17 -14.61 13.41 -6.82
N SER A 18 -15.81 13.96 -6.65
CA SER A 18 -16.90 13.28 -5.91
C SER A 18 -17.33 11.93 -6.55
N TRP A 19 -16.98 11.71 -7.79
CA TRP A 19 -17.20 10.45 -8.50
C TRP A 19 -16.28 9.29 -8.06
N ILE A 20 -15.09 9.57 -7.47
CA ILE A 20 -14.09 8.54 -7.18
C ILE A 20 -14.60 7.48 -6.20
N ILE A 21 -15.15 7.89 -5.07
CA ILE A 21 -15.65 6.95 -4.06
C ILE A 21 -16.79 6.08 -4.60
N PRO A 22 -17.83 6.63 -5.25
CA PRO A 22 -18.87 5.83 -5.90
C PRO A 22 -18.31 4.89 -6.96
N TYR A 23 -17.37 5.36 -7.79
CA TYR A 23 -16.71 4.53 -8.81
C TYR A 23 -16.00 3.33 -8.19
N VAL A 24 -15.16 3.55 -7.16
CA VAL A 24 -14.44 2.46 -6.48
C VAL A 24 -15.41 1.51 -5.77
N LYS A 25 -16.48 2.01 -5.17
CA LYS A 25 -17.52 1.15 -4.56
C LYS A 25 -18.17 0.21 -5.56
N LYS A 26 -18.42 0.67 -6.77
CA LYS A 26 -19.03 -0.09 -7.88
C LYS A 26 -18.14 -1.23 -8.39
N HIS A 27 -16.82 -1.13 -8.25
CA HIS A 27 -15.85 -2.08 -8.80
C HIS A 27 -15.16 -2.87 -7.69
N GLU A 28 -15.48 -4.16 -7.55
CA GLU A 28 -14.98 -5.03 -6.46
C GLU A 28 -13.47 -5.26 -6.50
N ASP A 29 -12.85 -5.13 -7.67
CA ASP A 29 -11.41 -5.24 -7.87
C ASP A 29 -10.63 -3.96 -7.51
N LEU A 30 -11.32 -2.90 -7.08
CA LEU A 30 -10.71 -1.65 -6.66
C LEU A 30 -10.82 -1.43 -5.15
N ASP A 31 -9.85 -0.75 -4.59
CA ASP A 31 -9.90 -0.20 -3.25
C ASP A 31 -9.33 1.23 -3.19
N ILE A 32 -9.50 1.91 -2.06
CA ILE A 32 -9.12 3.30 -1.88
C ILE A 32 -8.42 3.51 -0.54
N LEU A 33 -7.40 4.35 -0.56
CA LEU A 33 -6.74 4.83 0.65
C LEU A 33 -6.74 6.36 0.64
N ILE A 34 -7.31 6.96 1.67
CA ILE A 34 -7.31 8.42 1.88
C ILE A 34 -6.53 8.72 3.14
N GLY A 35 -5.61 9.66 3.06
CA GLY A 35 -4.76 9.97 4.19
C GLY A 35 -3.88 11.19 4.01
N ARG A 36 -3.05 11.40 5.02
CA ARG A 36 -2.05 12.47 5.06
C ARG A 36 -0.74 11.96 5.64
N ASN A 37 0.37 12.38 5.06
CA ASN A 37 1.70 12.22 5.62
C ASN A 37 2.40 13.58 5.79
N LYS A 38 3.71 13.59 6.07
CA LYS A 38 4.48 14.85 6.26
C LYS A 38 4.56 15.72 5.01
N SER A 39 4.47 15.12 3.82
CA SER A 39 4.73 15.80 2.55
C SER A 39 3.48 16.05 1.70
N MET A 40 2.39 15.35 1.98
CA MET A 40 1.16 15.49 1.20
C MET A 40 -0.06 14.95 1.95
N GLU A 41 -1.23 15.40 1.54
CA GLU A 41 -2.49 14.68 1.69
C GLU A 41 -2.86 14.06 0.36
N PHE A 42 -3.54 12.91 0.39
CA PHE A 42 -3.77 12.12 -0.81
C PHE A 42 -5.03 11.25 -0.74
N CYS A 43 -5.55 10.97 -1.92
CA CYS A 43 -6.54 9.94 -2.19
C CYS A 43 -5.94 9.03 -3.27
N SER A 44 -5.74 7.77 -2.97
CA SER A 44 -5.13 6.79 -3.88
C SER A 44 -6.10 5.66 -4.17
N VAL A 45 -6.29 5.36 -5.45
CA VAL A 45 -7.08 4.22 -5.94
C VAL A 45 -6.11 3.11 -6.34
N TYR A 46 -6.39 1.91 -5.85
CA TYR A 46 -5.58 0.73 -6.10
C TYR A 46 -6.40 -0.36 -6.80
N ARG A 47 -5.70 -1.17 -7.59
CA ARG A 47 -6.15 -2.47 -8.04
C ARG A 47 -5.15 -3.51 -7.51
N GLY A 48 -5.50 -4.20 -6.44
CA GLY A 48 -4.56 -5.00 -5.67
C GLY A 48 -3.38 -4.14 -5.15
N LEU A 49 -2.16 -4.51 -5.52
CA LEU A 49 -0.94 -3.75 -5.18
C LEU A 49 -0.66 -2.58 -6.15
N SER A 50 -1.45 -2.45 -7.23
CA SER A 50 -1.21 -1.46 -8.27
C SER A 50 -1.93 -0.16 -7.96
N ARG A 51 -1.20 0.92 -7.65
CA ARG A 51 -1.76 2.26 -7.54
C ARG A 51 -2.06 2.81 -8.92
N ILE A 52 -3.34 2.79 -9.32
CA ILE A 52 -3.78 3.20 -10.65
C ILE A 52 -4.10 4.69 -10.75
N LEU A 53 -4.38 5.35 -9.63
CA LEU A 53 -4.57 6.80 -9.54
C LEU A 53 -4.17 7.29 -8.15
N ARG A 54 -3.57 8.46 -8.07
CA ARG A 54 -3.46 9.25 -6.84
C ARG A 54 -3.77 10.70 -7.14
N ILE A 55 -4.69 11.27 -6.40
CA ILE A 55 -4.90 12.72 -6.32
C ILE A 55 -4.26 13.17 -5.01
N TYR A 56 -3.45 14.21 -5.06
CA TYR A 56 -2.73 14.66 -3.91
C TYR A 56 -2.49 16.16 -3.90
N ARG A 57 -2.25 16.69 -2.71
CA ARG A 57 -1.84 18.07 -2.49
C ARG A 57 -0.55 18.09 -1.68
N PRO A 58 0.57 18.60 -2.22
CA PRO A 58 1.83 18.70 -1.49
C PRO A 58 1.69 19.60 -0.27
N ILE A 59 2.42 19.24 0.80
CA ILE A 59 2.51 20.03 2.03
C ILE A 59 3.97 20.39 2.23
N SER A 60 4.28 21.69 2.29
CA SER A 60 5.65 22.15 2.52
C SER A 60 6.07 21.93 3.99
N LYS A 61 7.40 22.00 4.26
CA LYS A 61 7.93 21.95 5.63
C LYS A 61 7.34 23.02 6.57
N LYS A 62 6.86 24.14 6.02
CA LYS A 62 6.15 25.20 6.74
C LYS A 62 4.64 24.97 6.82
N GLN A 63 4.18 23.76 6.54
CA GLN A 63 2.77 23.34 6.49
C GLN A 63 1.88 24.17 5.54
N LYS A 64 2.46 24.76 4.52
CA LYS A 64 1.71 25.40 3.44
C LYS A 64 1.31 24.37 2.41
N TYR A 65 0.03 24.38 2.03
CA TYR A 65 -0.51 23.53 0.99
C TYR A 65 -0.16 24.09 -0.40
N GLY A 66 0.28 23.20 -1.27
CA GLY A 66 0.44 23.48 -2.70
C GLY A 66 -0.87 23.29 -3.47
N ASN A 67 -0.78 23.35 -4.80
CA ASN A 67 -1.91 23.03 -5.68
C ASN A 67 -2.17 21.53 -5.70
N PHE A 68 -3.41 21.15 -5.96
CA PHE A 68 -3.78 19.78 -6.24
C PHE A 68 -3.09 19.25 -7.49
N LYS A 69 -2.71 17.98 -7.44
CA LYS A 69 -2.05 17.25 -8.52
C LYS A 69 -2.58 15.83 -8.58
N TRP A 70 -2.33 15.16 -9.68
CA TRP A 70 -2.57 13.73 -9.80
C TRP A 70 -1.35 13.00 -10.35
N ASP A 71 -1.25 11.71 -10.05
CA ASP A 71 -0.30 10.78 -10.68
C ASP A 71 -0.86 9.34 -10.62
N ALA A 72 -0.11 8.43 -11.20
CA ALA A 72 -0.26 6.99 -11.04
C ALA A 72 1.11 6.38 -10.74
N ALA A 73 1.21 5.07 -10.51
CA ALA A 73 2.51 4.41 -10.51
C ALA A 73 3.16 4.59 -11.90
N ASP A 74 4.49 4.81 -11.95
CA ASP A 74 5.20 5.21 -13.17
C ASP A 74 4.88 4.32 -14.37
N LYS A 75 4.79 3.00 -14.16
CA LYS A 75 4.44 2.02 -15.18
C LYS A 75 3.01 2.13 -15.72
N TYR A 76 2.12 2.81 -15.03
CA TYR A 76 0.72 2.98 -15.41
C TYR A 76 0.39 4.38 -15.92
N ILE A 77 1.24 5.37 -15.65
CA ILE A 77 0.98 6.74 -16.10
C ILE A 77 0.84 6.83 -17.64
N ALA A 78 1.64 6.04 -18.39
CA ALA A 78 1.57 5.99 -19.84
C ALA A 78 0.30 5.31 -20.40
N MET A 79 -0.49 4.66 -19.54
CA MET A 79 -1.75 4.04 -19.93
C MET A 79 -2.91 5.03 -19.96
N TYR A 80 -2.75 6.21 -19.34
CA TYR A 80 -3.70 7.30 -19.50
C TYR A 80 -3.66 7.83 -20.94
N SER A 81 -4.81 8.19 -21.48
CA SER A 81 -4.95 8.63 -22.87
C SER A 81 -4.09 9.86 -23.17
N ASP A 82 -3.95 10.74 -22.18
CA ASP A 82 -3.02 11.85 -22.16
C ASP A 82 -2.39 11.93 -20.76
N PRO A 83 -1.09 11.58 -20.59
CA PRO A 83 -0.43 11.70 -19.30
C PRO A 83 -0.26 13.16 -18.85
N LYS A 84 -0.60 14.13 -19.69
CA LYS A 84 -0.63 15.57 -19.39
C LYS A 84 -2.05 16.10 -19.15
N VAL A 85 -3.05 15.19 -19.09
CA VAL A 85 -4.42 15.62 -18.83
C VAL A 85 -4.43 16.47 -17.55
N SER A 86 -5.09 17.61 -17.61
CA SER A 86 -5.17 18.48 -16.43
C SER A 86 -6.03 17.83 -15.37
N LEU A 87 -5.81 18.23 -14.12
CA LEU A 87 -6.57 17.68 -13.01
C LEU A 87 -8.09 17.82 -13.22
N GLU A 88 -8.52 18.95 -13.81
CA GLU A 88 -9.90 19.28 -14.07
C GLU A 88 -10.53 18.45 -15.21
N GLN A 89 -9.72 17.83 -16.04
CA GLN A 89 -10.16 16.98 -17.15
C GLN A 89 -10.19 15.49 -16.79
N LEU A 90 -9.55 15.11 -15.68
CA LEU A 90 -9.48 13.71 -15.24
C LEU A 90 -10.89 13.21 -14.85
N CYS A 91 -11.30 12.08 -15.41
CA CYS A 91 -12.64 11.51 -15.22
C CYS A 91 -12.63 9.98 -15.05
N GLU A 92 -13.81 9.41 -14.83
CA GLU A 92 -13.99 7.95 -14.66
C GLU A 92 -13.47 7.15 -15.85
N ASP A 93 -13.67 7.64 -17.08
CA ASP A 93 -13.27 6.94 -18.30
C ASP A 93 -11.75 6.75 -18.38
N ASP A 94 -10.98 7.68 -17.82
CA ASP A 94 -9.52 7.58 -17.79
C ASP A 94 -9.06 6.43 -16.88
N ILE A 95 -9.64 6.33 -15.69
CA ILE A 95 -9.35 5.21 -14.79
C ILE A 95 -9.83 3.88 -15.39
N GLU A 96 -11.01 3.84 -15.99
CA GLU A 96 -11.54 2.61 -16.59
C GLU A 96 -10.64 2.10 -17.73
N LYS A 97 -10.10 3.00 -18.57
CA LYS A 97 -9.12 2.61 -19.59
C LYS A 97 -7.86 1.99 -18.97
N VAL A 98 -7.30 2.63 -17.95
CA VAL A 98 -6.11 2.13 -17.25
C VAL A 98 -6.40 0.78 -16.59
N ARG A 99 -7.55 0.66 -15.91
CA ARG A 99 -7.99 -0.58 -15.28
C ARG A 99 -8.02 -1.74 -16.25
N ARG A 100 -8.61 -1.55 -17.44
CA ARG A 100 -8.69 -2.58 -18.49
C ARG A 100 -7.33 -2.89 -19.12
N GLN A 101 -6.44 -1.91 -19.22
CA GLN A 101 -5.10 -2.15 -19.76
C GLN A 101 -4.22 -2.93 -18.79
N ILE A 102 -4.31 -2.66 -17.49
CA ILE A 102 -3.56 -3.37 -16.45
C ILE A 102 -3.85 -4.87 -16.48
N GLU A 103 -5.08 -5.28 -16.74
CA GLU A 103 -5.46 -6.70 -16.84
C GLU A 103 -4.62 -7.50 -17.86
N LYS A 104 -4.10 -6.80 -18.86
CA LYS A 104 -3.30 -7.41 -19.93
C LYS A 104 -1.81 -7.45 -19.61
N THR A 105 -1.38 -6.90 -18.46
CA THR A 105 0.04 -6.88 -18.09
C THR A 105 0.45 -8.16 -17.35
N PRO A 106 1.68 -8.66 -17.59
CA PRO A 106 2.21 -9.80 -16.83
C PRO A 106 2.28 -9.55 -15.32
N GLU A 107 2.58 -8.32 -14.92
CA GLU A 107 2.62 -7.92 -13.51
C GLU A 107 1.24 -8.07 -12.86
N PHE A 108 0.18 -7.71 -13.57
CA PHE A 108 -1.16 -7.88 -13.04
C PHE A 108 -1.46 -9.36 -12.77
N THR A 109 -1.20 -10.22 -13.72
CA THR A 109 -1.38 -11.68 -13.54
C THR A 109 -0.54 -12.21 -12.38
N ARG A 110 0.64 -11.64 -12.12
CA ARG A 110 1.51 -12.03 -11.02
C ARG A 110 1.04 -11.54 -9.66
N TYR A 111 0.57 -10.29 -9.56
CA TYR A 111 0.26 -9.62 -8.29
C TYR A 111 -1.24 -9.52 -7.98
N TYR A 112 -2.08 -9.74 -8.96
CA TYR A 112 -3.53 -9.75 -8.79
C TYR A 112 -4.14 -10.90 -9.62
N LYS A 113 -4.27 -12.06 -9.00
CA LYS A 113 -4.97 -13.22 -9.56
C LYS A 113 -6.15 -13.52 -8.66
N GLU A 114 -7.34 -13.48 -9.23
CA GLU A 114 -8.55 -13.91 -8.54
C GLU A 114 -8.43 -15.37 -8.10
N GLU A 115 -9.11 -15.71 -7.02
CA GLU A 115 -9.25 -17.10 -6.61
C GLU A 115 -10.07 -17.87 -7.66
N ILE A 116 -9.46 -18.87 -8.26
CA ILE A 116 -10.14 -19.84 -9.12
C ILE A 116 -10.29 -21.13 -8.29
N ALA A 117 -11.35 -21.90 -8.51
CA ALA A 117 -11.74 -23.06 -7.68
C ALA A 117 -10.61 -24.05 -7.30
N THR A 118 -9.49 -24.06 -8.02
CA THR A 118 -8.35 -24.94 -7.78
C THR A 118 -7.05 -24.22 -7.43
N GLU A 119 -7.02 -22.87 -7.46
CA GLU A 119 -5.81 -22.08 -7.20
C GLU A 119 -6.12 -20.93 -6.27
N ALA A 120 -5.34 -20.81 -5.20
CA ALA A 120 -5.40 -19.63 -4.33
C ALA A 120 -5.06 -18.34 -5.10
N GLY A 121 -5.78 -17.28 -4.85
CA GLY A 121 -5.54 -15.96 -5.41
C GLY A 121 -4.15 -15.41 -5.05
N SER A 122 -3.78 -14.32 -5.69
CA SER A 122 -2.54 -13.59 -5.39
C SER A 122 -2.68 -12.74 -4.12
N GLU A 123 -1.54 -12.32 -3.59
CA GLU A 123 -1.47 -11.41 -2.43
C GLU A 123 -2.28 -10.11 -2.66
N GLY A 124 -2.17 -9.52 -3.86
CA GLY A 124 -2.92 -8.33 -4.21
C GLY A 124 -4.43 -8.51 -4.23
N PHE A 125 -4.90 -9.69 -4.61
CA PHE A 125 -6.32 -10.04 -4.52
C PHE A 125 -6.80 -10.06 -3.06
N TYR A 126 -6.07 -10.74 -2.18
CA TYR A 126 -6.44 -10.80 -0.76
C TYR A 126 -6.31 -9.45 -0.07
N GLN A 127 -5.27 -8.68 -0.38
CA GLN A 127 -5.11 -7.33 0.15
C GLN A 127 -6.28 -6.43 -0.24
N ASN A 128 -6.72 -6.49 -1.50
CA ASN A 128 -7.90 -5.79 -1.98
C ASN A 128 -9.17 -6.21 -1.21
N ALA A 129 -9.43 -7.51 -1.09
CA ALA A 129 -10.60 -8.03 -0.38
C ALA A 129 -10.63 -7.60 1.10
N ILE A 130 -9.48 -7.67 1.78
CA ILE A 130 -9.34 -7.24 3.18
C ILE A 130 -9.55 -5.72 3.29
N GLN A 131 -8.95 -4.93 2.40
CA GLN A 131 -9.10 -3.47 2.39
C GLN A 131 -10.56 -3.06 2.16
N ARG A 132 -11.28 -3.73 1.27
CA ARG A 132 -12.71 -3.47 1.05
C ARG A 132 -13.55 -3.82 2.26
N LYS A 133 -13.22 -4.91 2.96
CA LYS A 133 -13.99 -5.38 4.12
C LYS A 133 -13.74 -4.55 5.39
N TYR A 134 -12.54 -4.05 5.59
CA TYR A 134 -12.11 -3.40 6.83
C TYR A 134 -11.55 -1.98 6.64
N GLY A 135 -11.49 -1.48 5.42
CA GLY A 135 -11.02 -0.14 5.09
C GLY A 135 -12.16 0.88 4.98
N LEU A 136 -11.85 2.00 4.36
CA LEU A 136 -12.75 3.16 4.24
C LEU A 136 -14.09 2.86 3.54
N LEU A 137 -14.10 1.88 2.62
CA LEU A 137 -15.32 1.52 1.87
C LEU A 137 -16.23 0.55 2.62
N SER A 138 -15.78 0.03 3.75
CA SER A 138 -16.56 -0.92 4.55
C SER A 138 -17.80 -0.26 5.12
N GLU A 139 -18.93 -0.92 4.95
CA GLU A 139 -20.21 -0.57 5.61
C GLU A 139 -20.38 -1.30 6.94
N SER A 140 -19.45 -2.19 7.29
CA SER A 140 -19.52 -2.98 8.51
C SER A 140 -19.00 -2.19 9.72
N THR A 141 -19.65 -2.34 10.84
CA THR A 141 -19.17 -1.90 12.16
C THR A 141 -18.10 -2.87 12.68
N SER A 142 -17.06 -3.07 11.89
CA SER A 142 -15.98 -3.97 12.26
C SER A 142 -15.22 -3.45 13.48
N ALA A 143 -14.79 -4.38 14.34
CA ALA A 143 -13.87 -4.08 15.44
C ALA A 143 -12.47 -3.67 14.95
N LEU A 144 -12.17 -3.82 13.67
CA LEU A 144 -10.90 -3.52 13.04
C LEU A 144 -11.10 -2.54 11.87
N VAL A 145 -10.21 -1.55 11.76
CA VAL A 145 -10.19 -0.59 10.66
C VAL A 145 -8.78 -0.52 10.07
N ILE A 146 -8.65 -0.74 8.77
CA ILE A 146 -7.37 -0.55 8.08
C ILE A 146 -7.13 0.95 7.91
N VAL A 147 -6.03 1.42 8.47
CA VAL A 147 -5.64 2.84 8.46
C VAL A 147 -4.51 3.15 7.48
N ASP A 148 -3.76 2.13 7.06
CA ASP A 148 -2.73 2.24 6.02
C ASP A 148 -2.43 0.89 5.36
N LYS A 149 -1.92 0.92 4.13
CA LYS A 149 -1.44 -0.25 3.41
C LYS A 149 -0.16 0.10 2.65
N GLU A 150 0.66 -0.91 2.33
CA GLU A 150 1.95 -0.72 1.68
C GLU A 150 2.77 0.36 2.41
N ALA A 151 2.75 0.30 3.74
CA ALA A 151 3.30 1.35 4.57
C ALA A 151 4.83 1.27 4.58
N VAL A 152 5.47 2.24 3.92
CA VAL A 152 6.93 2.38 3.95
C VAL A 152 7.36 2.93 5.30
N ILE A 153 8.08 2.10 6.07
CA ILE A 153 8.71 2.52 7.31
C ILE A 153 10.17 2.87 7.00
N GLY A 154 10.49 4.14 7.04
CA GLY A 154 11.83 4.61 6.71
C GLY A 154 12.17 5.94 7.36
N TYR A 155 13.45 6.23 7.42
CA TYR A 155 14.01 7.49 7.92
C TYR A 155 14.95 8.10 6.89
N ASP A 156 15.05 9.43 6.88
CA ASP A 156 15.82 10.21 5.93
C ASP A 156 17.26 9.69 5.77
N GLY A 157 17.53 9.04 4.64
CA GLY A 157 18.83 8.80 4.02
C GLY A 157 19.96 8.15 4.83
N GLY A 158 19.73 7.67 6.03
CA GLY A 158 20.77 7.01 6.85
C GLY A 158 21.81 7.96 7.49
N GLN A 159 21.73 9.26 7.24
CA GLN A 159 22.66 10.23 7.84
C GLN A 159 22.22 10.70 9.24
N SER A 160 20.95 10.63 9.56
CA SER A 160 20.45 10.91 10.89
C SER A 160 20.68 9.73 11.84
N GLU A 161 20.76 9.98 13.14
CA GLU A 161 20.84 8.92 14.17
C GLU A 161 19.73 7.87 14.00
N LYS A 162 18.51 8.32 13.70
CA LYS A 162 17.37 7.42 13.42
C LYS A 162 17.57 6.60 12.15
N GLY A 163 18.14 7.17 11.09
CA GLY A 163 18.46 6.46 9.87
C GLY A 163 19.56 5.41 10.05
N GLN A 164 20.57 5.71 10.84
CA GLN A 164 21.63 4.76 11.19
C GLN A 164 21.06 3.59 12.01
N ARG A 165 20.23 3.87 13.01
CA ARG A 165 19.54 2.83 13.79
C ARG A 165 18.65 1.97 12.92
N PHE A 166 17.90 2.57 12.00
CA PHE A 166 17.08 1.85 11.03
C PHE A 166 17.91 0.86 10.21
N ASN A 167 19.04 1.30 9.66
CA ASN A 167 19.92 0.46 8.87
C ASN A 167 20.52 -0.67 9.70
N SER A 168 20.92 -0.40 10.94
CA SER A 168 21.46 -1.42 11.87
C SER A 168 20.43 -2.49 12.22
N GLU A 169 19.19 -2.10 12.50
CA GLU A 169 18.11 -3.05 12.77
C GLU A 169 17.78 -3.90 11.53
N ARG A 170 17.74 -3.30 10.33
CA ARG A 170 17.55 -4.05 9.09
C ARG A 170 18.65 -5.07 8.86
N GLU A 171 19.90 -4.68 9.05
CA GLU A 171 21.04 -5.58 8.86
C GLU A 171 21.02 -6.72 9.87
N TYR A 172 20.69 -6.46 11.13
CA TYR A 172 20.52 -7.48 12.14
C TYR A 172 19.49 -8.54 11.73
N TYR A 173 18.28 -8.12 11.36
CA TYR A 173 17.22 -9.05 10.96
C TYR A 173 17.53 -9.76 9.64
N LYS A 174 18.19 -9.09 8.70
CA LYS A 174 18.66 -9.69 7.44
C LYS A 174 19.67 -10.80 7.72
N ASN A 175 20.65 -10.57 8.58
CA ASN A 175 21.66 -11.57 8.92
C ASN A 175 21.03 -12.76 9.63
N ALA A 176 20.16 -12.53 10.61
CA ALA A 176 19.45 -13.62 11.30
C ALA A 176 18.61 -14.47 10.33
N LYS A 177 17.91 -13.83 9.38
CA LYS A 177 17.19 -14.51 8.30
C LYS A 177 18.14 -15.38 7.46
N ASN A 178 19.25 -14.82 7.00
CA ASN A 178 20.19 -15.51 6.13
C ASN A 178 20.83 -16.71 6.85
N ASP A 179 21.15 -16.59 8.13
CA ASP A 179 21.69 -17.68 8.94
C ASP A 179 20.71 -18.84 9.06
N LEU A 180 19.43 -18.56 9.27
CA LEU A 180 18.39 -19.59 9.29
C LEU A 180 18.20 -20.24 7.92
N GLN A 181 18.22 -19.49 6.84
CA GLN A 181 18.12 -20.00 5.48
C GLN A 181 19.32 -20.89 5.11
N LYS A 182 20.53 -20.52 5.55
CA LYS A 182 21.73 -21.36 5.38
C LYS A 182 21.62 -22.68 6.17
N LYS A 183 21.11 -22.59 7.40
CA LYS A 183 21.01 -23.75 8.31
C LYS A 183 19.85 -24.68 7.96
N TYR A 184 18.72 -24.12 7.52
CA TYR A 184 17.48 -24.86 7.27
C TYR A 184 16.85 -24.47 5.90
N PRO A 185 17.54 -24.71 4.78
CA PRO A 185 17.10 -24.25 3.47
C PRO A 185 15.80 -24.90 2.98
N LYS A 186 15.42 -26.06 3.51
CA LYS A 186 14.17 -26.73 3.19
C LYS A 186 12.95 -26.00 3.76
N ASP A 187 13.09 -25.44 4.96
CA ASP A 187 12.00 -24.79 5.68
C ASP A 187 11.92 -23.29 5.36
N PHE A 188 13.08 -22.64 5.28
CA PHE A 188 13.18 -21.18 5.14
C PHE A 188 13.54 -20.69 3.73
N GLY A 189 13.71 -21.61 2.78
CA GLY A 189 14.14 -21.28 1.42
C GLY A 189 15.64 -20.98 1.33
N LYS A 190 16.10 -20.72 0.11
CA LYS A 190 17.52 -20.41 -0.14
C LYS A 190 17.88 -19.03 0.40
N ALA A 191 19.08 -18.91 0.97
CA ALA A 191 19.62 -17.63 1.38
C ALA A 191 19.81 -16.71 0.18
N ASP A 192 19.35 -15.47 0.30
CA ASP A 192 19.59 -14.39 -0.63
C ASP A 192 20.31 -13.27 0.09
N GLU A 193 21.63 -13.26 -0.03
CA GLU A 193 22.51 -12.31 0.67
C GLU A 193 22.29 -10.86 0.19
N ASN A 194 21.79 -10.67 -1.04
CA ASN A 194 21.46 -9.38 -1.62
C ASN A 194 19.99 -9.02 -1.41
N GLY A 195 19.18 -9.94 -0.91
CA GLY A 195 17.76 -9.73 -0.68
C GLY A 195 17.49 -8.64 0.35
N ILE A 196 16.55 -7.80 0.05
CA ILE A 196 16.05 -6.76 0.97
C ILE A 196 15.02 -7.43 1.88
N LEU A 197 15.18 -7.32 3.19
CA LEU A 197 14.17 -7.74 4.14
C LEU A 197 13.11 -6.62 4.21
N GLY A 198 11.98 -6.82 3.56
CA GLY A 198 10.79 -5.97 3.57
C GLY A 198 11.03 -4.45 3.63
N ASN A 199 10.45 -3.70 2.71
CA ASN A 199 10.48 -2.24 2.78
C ASN A 199 9.10 -1.68 3.12
N GLU A 200 8.08 -2.48 2.92
CA GLU A 200 6.68 -2.09 2.99
C GLU A 200 5.95 -3.10 3.88
N LEU A 201 5.23 -2.59 4.84
CA LEU A 201 4.32 -3.36 5.68
C LEU A 201 2.97 -3.42 4.98
N ASP A 202 2.43 -4.62 4.80
CA ASP A 202 1.21 -4.79 4.02
C ASP A 202 0.03 -4.00 4.57
N LEU A 203 -0.24 -4.08 5.88
CA LEU A 203 -1.36 -3.39 6.51
C LEU A 203 -1.01 -2.84 7.90
N ILE A 204 -1.50 -1.65 8.18
CA ILE A 204 -1.62 -1.09 9.53
C ILE A 204 -3.09 -1.03 9.89
N VAL A 205 -3.46 -1.68 10.99
CA VAL A 205 -4.85 -1.85 11.44
C VAL A 205 -5.03 -1.25 12.82
N LEU A 206 -6.12 -0.55 13.03
CA LEU A 206 -6.53 -0.02 14.34
C LEU A 206 -7.73 -0.83 14.84
N ASP A 207 -7.69 -1.28 16.07
CA ASP A 207 -8.85 -1.90 16.70
C ASP A 207 -9.72 -0.90 17.49
N LYS A 208 -10.86 -1.38 17.97
CA LYS A 208 -11.82 -0.58 18.76
C LYS A 208 -11.25 -0.07 20.09
N ASP A 209 -10.21 -0.72 20.61
CA ASP A 209 -9.58 -0.38 21.88
C ASP A 209 -8.40 0.59 21.69
N GLY A 210 -8.12 0.98 20.43
CA GLY A 210 -7.07 1.93 20.06
C GLY A 210 -5.69 1.30 19.85
N TYR A 211 -5.58 -0.04 19.83
CA TYR A 211 -4.33 -0.70 19.53
C TYR A 211 -4.04 -0.74 18.04
N ILE A 212 -2.77 -0.52 17.70
CA ILE A 212 -2.26 -0.62 16.34
C ILE A 212 -1.71 -2.03 16.13
N HIS A 213 -2.23 -2.70 15.10
CA HIS A 213 -1.76 -4.00 14.65
C HIS A 213 -0.95 -3.83 13.36
N LEU A 214 0.24 -4.42 13.34
CA LEU A 214 1.09 -4.53 12.15
C LEU A 214 0.83 -5.91 11.53
N MET A 215 0.37 -5.93 10.30
CA MET A 215 -0.01 -7.17 9.61
C MET A 215 0.78 -7.37 8.34
N GLU A 216 1.31 -8.55 8.17
CA GLU A 216 2.01 -9.03 6.98
C GLU A 216 1.21 -10.17 6.36
N LEU A 217 0.80 -10.02 5.12
CA LEU A 217 0.04 -11.03 4.38
C LEU A 217 0.99 -12.01 3.71
N LYS A 218 0.66 -13.28 3.82
CA LYS A 218 1.40 -14.33 3.10
C LYS A 218 0.43 -15.32 2.48
N LYS A 219 0.63 -15.61 1.21
CA LYS A 219 -0.12 -16.65 0.51
C LYS A 219 0.11 -18.00 1.20
N GLY A 220 -0.96 -18.75 1.48
CA GLY A 220 -0.88 -20.02 2.21
C GLY A 220 0.00 -21.08 1.57
N SER A 221 0.21 -21.02 0.24
CA SER A 221 1.16 -21.88 -0.47
C SER A 221 2.64 -21.41 -0.37
N ASN A 222 2.91 -20.22 0.17
CA ASN A 222 4.25 -19.68 0.35
C ASN A 222 4.80 -20.04 1.74
N THR A 223 5.11 -21.31 1.96
CA THR A 223 5.58 -21.83 3.25
C THR A 223 6.83 -21.09 3.75
N SER A 224 7.82 -20.87 2.88
CA SER A 224 9.04 -20.12 3.25
C SER A 224 8.73 -18.68 3.63
N GLY A 225 7.81 -18.01 2.92
CA GLY A 225 7.35 -16.67 3.25
C GLY A 225 6.65 -16.61 4.60
N ILE A 226 5.84 -17.62 4.93
CA ILE A 226 5.15 -17.72 6.23
C ILE A 226 6.18 -17.84 7.35
N TYR A 227 7.18 -18.72 7.21
CA TYR A 227 8.24 -18.88 8.22
C TYR A 227 9.13 -17.63 8.35
N MET A 228 9.25 -16.83 7.28
CA MET A 228 10.04 -15.60 7.30
C MET A 228 9.26 -14.37 7.79
N SER A 229 7.94 -14.42 7.83
CA SER A 229 7.12 -13.27 8.24
C SER A 229 7.42 -12.74 9.66
N PRO A 230 7.78 -13.55 10.66
CA PRO A 230 8.16 -13.03 11.97
C PRO A 230 9.37 -12.10 11.94
N PHE A 231 10.30 -12.28 11.00
CA PHE A 231 11.46 -11.38 10.83
C PHE A 231 11.02 -10.03 10.29
N GLN A 232 10.11 -10.00 9.32
CA GLN A 232 9.54 -8.76 8.77
C GLN A 232 8.76 -8.01 9.85
N ILE A 233 7.83 -8.69 10.52
CA ILE A 233 7.04 -8.08 11.61
C ILE A 233 7.92 -7.64 12.77
N GLY A 234 8.92 -8.42 13.14
CA GLY A 234 9.88 -8.07 14.20
C GLY A 234 10.63 -6.78 13.87
N LEU A 235 11.12 -6.64 12.63
CA LEU A 235 11.76 -5.42 12.16
C LEU A 235 10.80 -4.23 12.23
N TYR A 236 9.59 -4.35 11.66
CA TYR A 236 8.61 -3.28 11.67
C TYR A 236 8.20 -2.86 13.08
N HIS A 237 7.99 -3.82 13.97
CA HIS A 237 7.66 -3.54 15.37
C HIS A 237 8.76 -2.75 16.08
N ARG A 238 10.04 -3.12 15.85
CA ARG A 238 11.19 -2.39 16.41
C ARG A 238 11.24 -0.96 15.89
N LEU A 239 11.04 -0.79 14.58
CA LEU A 239 11.06 0.52 13.93
C LEU A 239 9.87 1.40 14.33
N PHE A 240 8.72 0.81 14.59
CA PHE A 240 7.53 1.55 15.02
C PHE A 240 7.67 2.09 16.45
N LYS A 241 8.46 1.43 17.29
CA LYS A 241 8.72 1.82 18.68
C LYS A 241 9.85 2.85 18.85
N SER A 242 10.66 3.06 17.83
CA SER A 242 11.81 3.98 17.88
C SER A 242 11.44 5.38 17.40
#